data_d6a27a727ef29e35fb0d82249590c8e4
#
_entry.id   d6a27a727ef29e35fb0d82249590c8e4
#
_cell.length_a   1.000
_cell.length_b   1.000
_cell.length_c   1.000
_cell.angle_alpha   90.00
_cell.angle_beta   90.00
_cell.angle_gamma   90.00
#
_symmetry.space_group_name_H-M   'P 1'
#
loop_
_entity.id
_entity.type
_entity.pdbx_description
1 polymer ?
#
loop_
_entity_poly.entity_id
_entity_poly.type
_entity_poly.pdbx_seq_one_letter_code
_entity_poly.pdbx_strand_id
1 'polypeptide(L)'
;MHSTPTTSPHGTLTRRELLLASAAGAAALTLGGLPATARGAAPVVLPPLPWAEGALAPVISANTISFHYGKHHQGYVTNLNKLTGGTPFADQSVEQIVRATAGKADQAAIFNNAAQVWNHTFYWQSLK
;
A
#
# COMPACT_ATOMS: atom_id res chain seq x y z
N MET A 1 -83.80 -6.60 8.91
CA MET A 1 -82.78 -6.11 9.80
C MET A 1 -81.42 -6.60 9.27
N HIS A 2 -80.76 -5.74 8.55
CA HIS A 2 -79.44 -6.06 7.95
C HIS A 2 -78.37 -5.50 8.85
N SER A 3 -77.55 -6.38 9.39
CA SER A 3 -76.29 -5.96 10.15
C SER A 3 -75.11 -6.02 9.21
N THR A 4 -74.53 -4.91 8.92
CA THR A 4 -73.24 -4.78 8.18
C THR A 4 -72.07 -5.07 9.09
N PRO A 5 -71.04 -5.84 8.65
CA PRO A 5 -69.82 -5.98 9.40
C PRO A 5 -68.85 -4.79 9.11
N THR A 6 -68.43 -4.16 10.16
CA THR A 6 -67.41 -3.10 10.16
C THR A 6 -66.04 -3.71 9.92
N THR A 7 -65.40 -3.34 8.83
CA THR A 7 -64.01 -3.72 8.51
C THR A 7 -63.03 -2.78 9.22
N SER A 8 -62.18 -3.26 10.09
CA SER A 8 -61.07 -2.53 10.67
C SER A 8 -59.87 -2.57 9.73
N PRO A 9 -59.26 -1.41 9.38
CA PRO A 9 -58.14 -1.36 8.42
C PRO A 9 -56.78 -1.15 9.08
N HIS A 10 -56.39 -1.93 10.06
CA HIS A 10 -55.02 -1.87 10.57
C HIS A 10 -54.55 -3.26 10.97
N GLY A 11 -54.17 -4.07 9.96
CA GLY A 11 -53.39 -5.28 10.16
C GLY A 11 -51.96 -4.93 10.48
N THR A 12 -51.59 -4.93 11.76
CA THR A 12 -50.20 -4.87 12.17
C THR A 12 -49.53 -6.21 11.86
N LEU A 13 -48.58 -6.21 10.96
CA LEU A 13 -47.78 -7.39 10.63
C LEU A 13 -47.06 -7.90 11.88
N THR A 14 -47.20 -9.18 12.17
CA THR A 14 -46.51 -9.83 13.27
C THR A 14 -45.02 -10.00 12.95
N ARG A 15 -44.15 -10.09 13.99
CA ARG A 15 -42.73 -10.34 13.82
C ARG A 15 -42.42 -11.58 12.96
N ARG A 16 -43.29 -12.58 12.99
CA ARG A 16 -43.16 -13.81 12.20
C ARG A 16 -43.44 -13.56 10.71
N GLU A 17 -44.40 -12.73 10.38
CA GLU A 17 -44.70 -12.35 9.00
C GLU A 17 -43.65 -11.45 8.40
N LEU A 18 -43.05 -10.57 9.22
CA LEU A 18 -41.90 -9.76 8.81
C LEU A 18 -40.67 -10.60 8.50
N LEU A 19 -40.43 -11.67 9.27
CA LEU A 19 -39.31 -12.57 9.05
C LEU A 19 -39.48 -13.49 7.84
N LEU A 20 -40.75 -13.85 7.51
CA LEU A 20 -41.06 -14.67 6.32
C LEU A 20 -41.03 -13.85 5.03
N ALA A 21 -41.32 -12.56 5.09
CA ALA A 21 -41.25 -11.66 3.93
C ALA A 21 -39.79 -11.35 3.54
N SER A 22 -38.84 -11.53 4.45
CA SER A 22 -37.40 -11.31 4.19
C SER A 22 -36.71 -12.49 3.48
N ALA A 23 -37.37 -13.64 3.31
CA ALA A 23 -36.79 -14.84 2.74
C ALA A 23 -36.97 -15.00 1.23
N ALA A 24 -37.71 -14.11 0.58
CA ALA A 24 -38.09 -14.25 -0.84
C ALA A 24 -37.54 -13.10 -1.72
N GLY A 25 -36.41 -12.53 -1.41
CA GLY A 25 -35.88 -11.39 -2.16
C GLY A 25 -34.36 -11.31 -2.28
N ALA A 26 -33.60 -12.38 -1.99
CA ALA A 26 -32.19 -12.43 -2.28
C ALA A 26 -31.95 -12.98 -3.70
N ALA A 27 -32.38 -12.24 -4.72
CA ALA A 27 -31.76 -12.33 -6.03
C ALA A 27 -30.35 -11.75 -5.83
N ALA A 28 -29.35 -12.61 -5.62
CA ALA A 28 -27.96 -12.25 -5.63
C ALA A 28 -27.62 -11.65 -7.00
N LEU A 29 -27.64 -10.33 -7.08
CA LEU A 29 -26.83 -9.61 -8.04
C LEU A 29 -25.37 -9.93 -7.65
N THR A 30 -24.84 -11.03 -8.18
CA THR A 30 -23.40 -11.18 -8.33
C THR A 30 -22.96 -10.09 -9.30
N LEU A 31 -22.75 -8.89 -8.77
CA LEU A 31 -21.84 -7.95 -9.38
C LEU A 31 -20.53 -8.74 -9.51
N GLY A 32 -20.31 -9.27 -10.74
CA GLY A 32 -19.04 -9.85 -11.11
C GLY A 32 -18.00 -8.80 -10.79
N GLY A 33 -17.38 -8.92 -9.61
CA GLY A 33 -16.21 -8.17 -9.28
C GLY A 33 -15.22 -8.51 -10.38
N LEU A 34 -14.96 -7.55 -11.28
CA LEU A 34 -13.84 -7.65 -12.18
C LEU A 34 -12.65 -8.05 -11.27
N PRO A 35 -11.90 -9.09 -11.62
CA PRO A 35 -10.71 -9.39 -10.86
C PRO A 35 -9.94 -8.07 -10.80
N ALA A 36 -9.78 -7.52 -9.59
CA ALA A 36 -8.86 -6.42 -9.38
C ALA A 36 -7.54 -6.98 -9.92
N THR A 37 -7.18 -6.58 -11.13
CA THR A 37 -5.87 -6.89 -11.68
C THR A 37 -4.93 -6.36 -10.63
N ALA A 38 -4.28 -7.27 -9.90
CA ALA A 38 -3.21 -6.93 -8.99
C ALA A 38 -2.23 -6.12 -9.84
N ARG A 39 -2.31 -4.81 -9.70
CA ARG A 39 -1.40 -3.89 -10.38
C ARG A 39 -0.07 -4.21 -9.74
N GLY A 40 0.74 -5.01 -10.44
CA GLY A 40 2.06 -5.35 -9.96
C GLY A 40 2.73 -4.03 -9.57
N ALA A 41 3.10 -3.91 -8.29
CA ALA A 41 3.75 -2.72 -7.80
C ALA A 41 4.97 -2.42 -8.65
N ALA A 42 5.12 -1.17 -9.02
CA ALA A 42 6.37 -0.74 -9.63
C ALA A 42 7.47 -0.87 -8.56
N PRO A 43 8.58 -1.57 -8.86
CA PRO A 43 9.67 -1.69 -7.92
C PRO A 43 10.21 -0.30 -7.53
N VAL A 44 10.74 -0.17 -6.32
CA VAL A 44 11.44 1.04 -5.90
C VAL A 44 12.59 1.31 -6.86
N VAL A 45 12.64 2.52 -7.41
CA VAL A 45 13.67 2.93 -8.36
C VAL A 45 14.73 3.77 -7.63
N LEU A 46 16.01 3.60 -8.00
CA LEU A 46 17.08 4.47 -7.53
C LEU A 46 16.81 5.90 -8.04
N PRO A 47 16.55 6.89 -7.15
CA PRO A 47 16.32 8.26 -7.60
C PRO A 47 17.60 8.84 -8.18
N PRO A 48 17.53 9.66 -9.24
CA PRO A 48 18.71 10.26 -9.83
C PRO A 48 19.38 11.23 -8.86
N LEU A 49 20.70 11.38 -8.98
CA LEU A 49 21.42 12.44 -8.29
C LEU A 49 20.91 13.81 -8.74
N PRO A 50 20.72 14.80 -7.83
CA PRO A 50 20.27 16.14 -8.20
C PRO A 50 21.35 16.99 -8.91
N TRP A 51 22.58 16.48 -9.04
CA TRP A 51 23.73 17.12 -9.64
C TRP A 51 24.67 16.07 -10.26
N ALA A 52 25.62 16.52 -11.10
CA ALA A 52 26.60 15.65 -11.73
C ALA A 52 27.59 15.07 -10.70
N GLU A 53 28.03 13.82 -10.85
CA GLU A 53 28.90 13.12 -9.89
C GLU A 53 30.18 13.91 -9.51
N GLY A 54 30.70 14.72 -10.41
CA GLY A 54 31.87 15.56 -10.17
C GLY A 54 31.57 16.93 -9.57
N ALA A 55 30.31 17.29 -9.32
CA ALA A 55 29.93 18.64 -8.89
C ALA A 55 30.46 19.05 -7.50
N LEU A 56 30.79 18.08 -6.66
CA LEU A 56 31.28 18.32 -5.30
C LEU A 56 32.81 18.30 -5.19
N ALA A 57 33.55 18.14 -6.31
CA ALA A 57 35.01 18.20 -6.30
C ALA A 57 35.47 19.62 -5.99
N PRO A 58 36.63 19.78 -5.31
CA PRO A 58 37.58 18.75 -4.87
C PRO A 58 37.22 18.14 -3.49
N VAL A 59 36.14 18.59 -2.83
CA VAL A 59 35.80 18.16 -1.45
C VAL A 59 35.36 16.68 -1.43
N ILE A 60 34.52 16.30 -2.37
CA ILE A 60 34.11 14.89 -2.57
C ILE A 60 34.43 14.54 -4.01
N SER A 61 35.22 13.49 -4.23
CA SER A 61 35.58 13.08 -5.59
C SER A 61 34.42 12.41 -6.32
N ALA A 62 34.37 12.50 -7.65
CA ALA A 62 33.40 11.76 -8.48
C ALA A 62 33.50 10.25 -8.21
N ASN A 63 34.68 9.70 -8.00
CA ASN A 63 34.86 8.28 -7.66
C ASN A 63 34.18 7.91 -6.34
N THR A 64 34.28 8.76 -5.31
CA THR A 64 33.53 8.54 -4.04
C THR A 64 32.03 8.52 -4.26
N ILE A 65 31.52 9.47 -5.06
CA ILE A 65 30.09 9.54 -5.39
C ILE A 65 29.65 8.29 -6.17
N SER A 66 30.41 7.87 -7.18
CA SER A 66 30.05 6.69 -8.00
C SER A 66 29.97 5.42 -7.16
N PHE A 67 30.83 5.23 -6.15
CA PHE A 67 30.73 4.10 -5.23
C PHE A 67 29.58 4.25 -4.25
N HIS A 68 29.42 5.41 -3.62
CA HIS A 68 28.43 5.63 -2.59
C HIS A 68 27.00 5.60 -3.17
N TYR A 69 26.80 6.16 -4.35
CA TYR A 69 25.53 6.14 -5.07
C TYR A 69 25.34 4.82 -5.84
N GLY A 70 26.28 4.48 -6.73
CA GLY A 70 26.12 3.39 -7.69
C GLY A 70 26.32 2.00 -7.10
N LYS A 71 26.95 1.86 -5.92
CA LYS A 71 27.12 0.57 -5.23
C LYS A 71 26.29 0.52 -3.95
N HIS A 72 26.45 1.43 -3.02
CA HIS A 72 25.78 1.36 -1.72
C HIS A 72 24.30 1.68 -1.85
N HIS A 73 23.92 2.85 -2.35
CA HIS A 73 22.51 3.23 -2.49
C HIS A 73 21.76 2.27 -3.43
N GLN A 74 22.34 1.97 -4.60
CA GLN A 74 21.74 0.98 -5.52
C GLN A 74 21.62 -0.41 -4.88
N GLY A 75 22.57 -0.82 -4.06
CA GLY A 75 22.53 -2.08 -3.32
C GLY A 75 21.33 -2.16 -2.38
N TYR A 76 21.04 -1.10 -1.63
CA TYR A 76 19.87 -1.02 -0.76
C TYR A 76 18.55 -1.06 -1.53
N VAL A 77 18.47 -0.36 -2.67
CA VAL A 77 17.30 -0.42 -3.56
C VAL A 77 17.06 -1.84 -4.07
N THR A 78 18.11 -2.49 -4.55
CA THR A 78 18.04 -3.86 -5.07
C THR A 78 17.59 -4.85 -3.99
N ASN A 79 18.18 -4.77 -2.79
CA ASN A 79 17.84 -5.63 -1.67
C ASN A 79 16.41 -5.38 -1.18
N LEU A 80 15.98 -4.11 -1.09
CA LEU A 80 14.62 -3.77 -0.71
C LEU A 80 13.60 -4.41 -1.66
N ASN A 81 13.78 -4.24 -2.96
CA ASN A 81 12.90 -4.84 -3.97
C ASN A 81 12.85 -6.38 -3.87
N LYS A 82 13.99 -7.01 -3.61
CA LYS A 82 14.06 -8.46 -3.39
C LYS A 82 13.28 -8.89 -2.15
N LEU A 83 13.38 -8.14 -1.07
CA LEU A 83 12.74 -8.46 0.23
C LEU A 83 11.24 -8.17 0.23
N THR A 84 10.78 -7.19 -0.55
CA THR A 84 9.38 -6.78 -0.60
C THR A 84 8.58 -7.43 -1.71
N GLY A 85 9.24 -8.00 -2.71
CA GLY A 85 8.59 -8.69 -3.84
C GLY A 85 7.68 -9.81 -3.37
N GLY A 86 6.41 -9.79 -3.81
CA GLY A 86 5.40 -10.78 -3.41
C GLY A 86 4.88 -10.65 -1.98
N THR A 87 5.24 -9.60 -1.26
CA THR A 87 4.75 -9.29 0.10
C THR A 87 3.76 -8.12 0.08
N PRO A 88 3.01 -7.88 1.17
CA PRO A 88 2.14 -6.70 1.29
C PRO A 88 2.88 -5.35 1.20
N PHE A 89 4.21 -5.35 1.23
CA PHE A 89 5.03 -4.14 1.10
C PHE A 89 5.35 -3.78 -0.35
N ALA A 90 5.09 -4.67 -1.30
CA ALA A 90 5.45 -4.47 -2.70
C ALA A 90 4.83 -3.21 -3.33
N ASP A 91 3.62 -2.83 -2.87
CA ASP A 91 2.85 -1.68 -3.37
C ASP A 91 3.03 -0.40 -2.53
N GLN A 92 3.93 -0.43 -1.54
CA GLN A 92 4.09 0.68 -0.59
C GLN A 92 5.25 1.59 -0.97
N SER A 93 5.13 2.88 -0.65
CA SER A 93 6.26 3.80 -0.74
C SER A 93 7.34 3.46 0.30
N VAL A 94 8.57 3.92 0.05
CA VAL A 94 9.69 3.70 0.98
C VAL A 94 9.35 4.19 2.39
N GLU A 95 8.70 5.36 2.54
CA GLU A 95 8.27 5.90 3.82
C GLU A 95 7.21 5.03 4.50
N GLN A 96 6.26 4.49 3.73
CA GLN A 96 5.24 3.59 4.25
C GLN A 96 5.88 2.29 4.77
N ILE A 97 6.84 1.73 4.02
CA ILE A 97 7.58 0.53 4.43
C ILE A 97 8.35 0.80 5.73
N VAL A 98 9.10 1.91 5.81
CA VAL A 98 9.84 2.30 7.03
C VAL A 98 8.90 2.36 8.23
N ARG A 99 7.78 3.06 8.12
CA ARG A 99 6.80 3.20 9.22
C ARG A 99 6.16 1.87 9.60
N ALA A 100 5.84 1.05 8.61
CA ALA A 100 5.17 -0.24 8.83
C ALA A 100 6.08 -1.29 9.48
N THR A 101 7.41 -1.18 9.28
CA THR A 101 8.39 -2.19 9.73
C THR A 101 9.23 -1.74 10.94
N ALA A 102 9.15 -0.47 11.33
CA ALA A 102 9.88 0.07 12.47
C ALA A 102 9.61 -0.70 13.76
N GLY A 103 10.66 -1.07 14.47
CA GLY A 103 10.58 -1.78 15.76
C GLY A 103 10.16 -3.26 15.68
N LYS A 104 9.94 -3.82 14.48
CA LYS A 104 9.57 -5.22 14.29
C LYS A 104 10.80 -6.06 13.99
N ALA A 105 11.19 -6.93 14.93
CA ALA A 105 12.41 -7.72 14.82
C ALA A 105 12.41 -8.68 13.62
N ASP A 106 11.25 -9.28 13.30
CA ASP A 106 11.04 -10.17 12.16
C ASP A 106 11.12 -9.44 10.80
N GLN A 107 11.01 -8.11 10.80
CA GLN A 107 11.04 -7.27 9.60
C GLN A 107 12.29 -6.37 9.55
N ALA A 108 13.27 -6.60 10.42
CA ALA A 108 14.47 -5.76 10.53
C ALA A 108 15.24 -5.63 9.21
N ALA A 109 15.31 -6.69 8.40
CA ALA A 109 15.97 -6.63 7.10
C ALA A 109 15.26 -5.69 6.13
N ILE A 110 13.92 -5.70 6.09
CA ILE A 110 13.12 -4.79 5.26
C ILE A 110 13.29 -3.36 5.76
N PHE A 111 13.13 -3.15 7.08
CA PHE A 111 13.31 -1.84 7.71
C PHE A 111 14.67 -1.22 7.38
N ASN A 112 15.76 -1.97 7.59
CA ASN A 112 17.12 -1.47 7.38
C ASN A 112 17.34 -1.05 5.93
N ASN A 113 16.92 -1.85 4.95
CA ASN A 113 17.10 -1.49 3.54
C ASN A 113 16.21 -0.29 3.14
N ALA A 114 14.95 -0.25 3.57
CA ALA A 114 14.05 0.88 3.29
C ALA A 114 14.56 2.18 3.94
N ALA A 115 14.99 2.13 5.20
CA ALA A 115 15.56 3.28 5.89
C ALA A 115 16.85 3.78 5.21
N GLN A 116 17.71 2.87 4.73
CA GLN A 116 18.90 3.25 3.97
C GLN A 116 18.57 3.90 2.62
N VAL A 117 17.57 3.39 1.90
CA VAL A 117 17.11 4.03 0.65
C VAL A 117 16.62 5.45 0.94
N TRP A 118 15.82 5.62 1.98
CA TRP A 118 15.31 6.95 2.37
C TRP A 118 16.43 7.90 2.80
N ASN A 119 17.32 7.43 3.68
CA ASN A 119 18.44 8.23 4.19
C ASN A 119 19.39 8.69 3.07
N HIS A 120 19.72 7.80 2.12
CA HIS A 120 20.58 8.14 1.00
C HIS A 120 19.92 9.15 0.05
N THR A 121 18.61 8.98 -0.21
CA THR A 121 17.85 9.94 -1.03
C THR A 121 17.88 11.33 -0.40
N PHE A 122 17.62 11.43 0.91
CA PHE A 122 17.71 12.68 1.66
C PHE A 122 19.12 13.26 1.65
N TYR A 123 20.14 12.42 1.86
CA TYR A 123 21.56 12.82 1.87
C TYR A 123 21.95 13.49 0.55
N TRP A 124 21.63 12.91 -0.59
CA TRP A 124 21.96 13.51 -1.89
C TRP A 124 21.28 14.87 -2.09
N GLN A 125 20.06 15.03 -1.61
CA GLN A 125 19.33 16.29 -1.70
C GLN A 125 19.85 17.36 -0.74
N SER A 126 20.52 16.98 0.34
CA SER A 126 21.08 17.90 1.35
C SER A 126 22.45 18.46 0.98
N LEU A 127 23.18 17.83 0.06
CA LEU A 127 24.48 18.29 -0.42
C LEU A 127 24.32 19.40 -1.47
N LYS A 128 25.08 20.49 -1.29
CA LYS A 128 25.08 21.66 -2.19
C LYS A 128 26.52 22.04 -2.54
#